data_f11792c8dc027e35a2109bf5e5d16b91
#
_entry.id   f11792c8dc027e35a2109bf5e5d16b91
#
_cell.length_a   1.000
_cell.length_b   1.000
_cell.length_c   1.000
_cell.angle_alpha   90.00
_cell.angle_beta   90.00
_cell.angle_gamma   90.00
#
_symmetry.space_group_name_H-M   'P 1'
#
loop_
_entity.id
_entity.type
_entity.pdbx_description
1 polymer ?
#
loop_
_entity_poly.entity_id
_entity_poly.type
_entity_poly.pdbx_seq_one_letter_code
_entity_poly.pdbx_strand_id
1 'polypeptide(L)'
;MKSKIHEHQKNTKFYVSKKTLFTLLFIGFNLVGFSQDTSNYDEALAKKLGGDERGMKTYVFCILKTGTNTTATAEEKKVLFEGHMTNIKKLADENKLVVAGPFMKNDKNYRGIFIFNCTTIEEAEKLVNSDPAVQAKIFEADLTVWYGSAALGTTKEIHDKISKPKK
;
A
#
# COMPACT_ATOMS: atom_id res chain seq x y z
N MET A 1 -17.59 -84.58 47.88
CA MET A 1 -16.46 -83.72 48.19
C MET A 1 -16.59 -82.41 47.36
N LYS A 2 -17.03 -81.32 48.04
CA LYS A 2 -17.22 -80.01 47.37
C LYS A 2 -16.10 -79.10 47.88
N SER A 3 -15.20 -78.74 46.98
CA SER A 3 -14.15 -77.75 47.25
C SER A 3 -14.71 -76.33 46.95
N LYS A 4 -14.74 -75.49 47.98
CA LYS A 4 -15.05 -74.06 47.87
C LYS A 4 -13.75 -73.31 47.55
N ILE A 5 -13.74 -72.67 46.37
CA ILE A 5 -12.69 -71.71 46.03
C ILE A 5 -13.17 -70.33 46.51
N HIS A 6 -12.44 -69.74 47.50
CA HIS A 6 -12.67 -68.38 47.92
C HIS A 6 -11.90 -67.43 47.03
N GLU A 7 -12.65 -66.64 46.26
CA GLU A 7 -12.12 -65.57 45.44
C GLU A 7 -11.85 -64.34 46.33
N HIS A 8 -10.59 -63.98 46.47
CA HIS A 8 -10.13 -62.83 47.26
C HIS A 8 -10.05 -61.61 46.34
N GLN A 9 -11.17 -60.80 46.26
CA GLN A 9 -11.16 -59.51 45.61
C GLN A 9 -10.34 -58.51 46.46
N LYS A 10 -9.15 -58.14 45.95
CA LYS A 10 -8.36 -57.02 46.50
C LYS A 10 -8.91 -55.70 45.92
N ASN A 11 -9.73 -54.98 46.73
CA ASN A 11 -10.11 -53.62 46.44
C ASN A 11 -8.91 -52.68 46.64
N THR A 12 -8.21 -52.36 45.58
CA THR A 12 -7.14 -51.36 45.59
C THR A 12 -7.78 -49.97 45.49
N LYS A 13 -7.99 -49.30 46.61
CA LYS A 13 -8.40 -47.89 46.62
C LYS A 13 -7.20 -47.04 46.16
N PHE A 14 -7.26 -46.47 44.95
CA PHE A 14 -6.31 -45.47 44.46
C PHE A 14 -6.47 -44.22 45.33
N TYR A 15 -5.51 -43.97 46.20
CA TYR A 15 -5.47 -42.75 47.02
C TYR A 15 -4.65 -41.69 46.27
N VAL A 16 -5.35 -40.79 45.56
CA VAL A 16 -4.70 -39.66 44.92
C VAL A 16 -4.41 -38.62 45.99
N SER A 17 -3.13 -38.42 46.29
CA SER A 17 -2.68 -37.44 47.28
C SER A 17 -3.15 -36.04 46.85
N LYS A 18 -3.58 -35.21 47.85
CA LYS A 18 -3.99 -33.81 47.59
C LYS A 18 -2.89 -32.99 46.89
N LYS A 19 -1.62 -33.35 47.08
CA LYS A 19 -0.48 -32.73 46.40
C LYS A 19 -0.46 -33.07 44.90
N THR A 20 -0.78 -34.31 44.50
CA THR A 20 -0.84 -34.75 43.10
C THR A 20 -2.01 -34.10 42.35
N LEU A 21 -3.14 -33.87 43.02
CA LEU A 21 -4.29 -33.18 42.45
C LEU A 21 -3.98 -31.69 42.17
N PHE A 22 -3.20 -31.05 43.07
CA PHE A 22 -2.80 -29.63 42.88
C PHE A 22 -1.79 -29.45 41.75
N THR A 23 -0.89 -30.42 41.56
CA THR A 23 0.07 -30.39 40.43
C THR A 23 -0.60 -30.59 39.09
N LEU A 24 -1.63 -31.43 38.98
CA LEU A 24 -2.42 -31.62 37.76
C LEU A 24 -3.28 -30.40 37.43
N LEU A 25 -3.75 -29.64 38.43
CA LEU A 25 -4.50 -28.43 38.23
C LEU A 25 -3.62 -27.27 37.70
N PHE A 26 -2.32 -27.26 38.05
CA PHE A 26 -1.36 -26.22 37.63
C PHE A 26 -0.84 -26.44 36.19
N ILE A 27 -0.83 -27.69 35.71
CA ILE A 27 -0.40 -28.03 34.33
C ILE A 27 -1.49 -27.69 33.31
N GLY A 28 -2.77 -27.67 33.73
CA GLY A 28 -3.90 -27.33 32.84
C GLY A 28 -4.02 -25.85 32.52
N PHE A 29 -3.34 -24.92 33.24
CA PHE A 29 -3.51 -23.47 33.06
C PHE A 29 -2.50 -22.84 32.08
N ASN A 30 -1.52 -23.58 31.60
CA ASN A 30 -0.47 -23.08 30.72
C ASN A 30 -0.71 -23.38 29.22
N LEU A 31 -1.88 -23.88 28.80
CA LEU A 31 -2.20 -24.22 27.42
C LEU A 31 -3.19 -23.26 26.77
N VAL A 32 -3.49 -22.09 27.38
CA VAL A 32 -4.05 -20.99 26.62
C VAL A 32 -2.87 -20.31 25.94
N GLY A 33 -2.36 -20.93 24.90
CA GLY A 33 -1.52 -20.26 23.93
C GLY A 33 -2.36 -19.13 23.33
N PHE A 34 -2.09 -17.89 23.74
CA PHE A 34 -2.47 -16.75 22.92
C PHE A 34 -1.75 -16.96 21.60
N SER A 35 -2.48 -17.44 20.60
CA SER A 35 -2.07 -17.27 19.21
C SER A 35 -2.00 -15.75 19.01
N GLN A 36 -0.81 -15.17 19.18
CA GLN A 36 -0.56 -13.84 18.68
C GLN A 36 -0.79 -13.94 17.19
N ASP A 37 -1.87 -13.30 16.74
CA ASP A 37 -2.05 -13.03 15.33
C ASP A 37 -0.83 -12.23 14.89
N THR A 38 0.11 -12.91 14.20
CA THR A 38 1.34 -12.33 13.69
C THR A 38 1.08 -11.59 12.37
N SER A 39 -0.18 -11.40 11.98
CA SER A 39 -0.52 -10.61 10.80
C SER A 39 -0.19 -9.15 11.09
N ASN A 40 0.69 -8.57 10.27
CA ASN A 40 0.95 -7.12 10.27
C ASN A 40 -0.17 -6.34 9.56
N TYR A 41 -1.33 -6.96 9.36
CA TYR A 41 -2.46 -6.34 8.68
C TYR A 41 -3.10 -5.27 9.56
N ASP A 42 -3.17 -4.06 9.01
CA ASP A 42 -3.86 -2.91 9.60
C ASP A 42 -5.11 -2.59 8.76
N GLU A 43 -6.27 -3.06 9.23
CA GLU A 43 -7.55 -2.85 8.56
C GLU A 43 -7.92 -1.36 8.44
N ALA A 44 -7.63 -0.57 9.47
CA ALA A 44 -7.92 0.86 9.46
C ALA A 44 -7.09 1.59 8.41
N LEU A 45 -5.82 1.23 8.28
CA LEU A 45 -4.93 1.77 7.26
C LEU A 45 -5.35 1.32 5.86
N ALA A 46 -5.67 0.04 5.66
CA ALA A 46 -6.14 -0.49 4.38
C ALA A 46 -7.40 0.26 3.91
N LYS A 47 -8.38 0.44 4.80
CA LYS A 47 -9.60 1.20 4.53
C LYS A 47 -9.31 2.68 4.22
N LYS A 48 -8.44 3.32 5.00
CA LYS A 48 -8.03 4.72 4.80
C LYS A 48 -7.41 4.93 3.41
N LEU A 49 -6.61 3.97 2.94
CA LEU A 49 -5.92 4.05 1.65
C LEU A 49 -6.79 3.55 0.48
N GLY A 50 -7.96 2.97 0.75
CA GLY A 50 -8.86 2.40 -0.23
C GLY A 50 -8.31 1.11 -0.86
N GLY A 51 -7.50 0.36 -0.11
CA GLY A 51 -7.00 -0.94 -0.51
C GLY A 51 -8.07 -2.03 -0.41
N ASP A 52 -8.06 -2.95 -1.35
CA ASP A 52 -8.83 -4.18 -1.29
C ASP A 52 -8.15 -5.23 -0.36
N GLU A 53 -8.65 -6.48 -0.37
CA GLU A 53 -8.12 -7.59 0.45
C GLU A 53 -6.63 -7.91 0.18
N ARG A 54 -6.09 -7.45 -0.96
CA ARG A 54 -4.68 -7.60 -1.35
C ARG A 54 -3.86 -6.34 -1.09
N GLY A 55 -4.45 -5.30 -0.49
CA GLY A 55 -3.82 -4.00 -0.32
C GLY A 55 -3.62 -3.23 -1.62
N MET A 56 -4.42 -3.53 -2.65
CA MET A 56 -4.31 -2.95 -3.98
C MET A 56 -5.50 -2.05 -4.30
N LYS A 57 -5.35 -1.15 -5.26
CA LYS A 57 -6.45 -0.35 -5.82
C LYS A 57 -6.18 0.05 -7.26
N THR A 58 -7.23 0.54 -7.94
CA THR A 58 -7.11 1.07 -9.29
C THR A 58 -6.58 2.51 -9.26
N TYR A 59 -5.69 2.79 -10.20
CA TYR A 59 -5.12 4.10 -10.53
C TYR A 59 -5.15 4.29 -12.05
N VAL A 60 -4.79 5.48 -12.51
CA VAL A 60 -4.38 5.68 -13.90
C VAL A 60 -2.90 6.03 -13.94
N PHE A 61 -2.14 5.20 -14.62
CA PHE A 61 -0.72 5.40 -14.92
C PHE A 61 -0.57 6.23 -16.19
N CYS A 62 0.30 7.22 -16.14
CA CYS A 62 0.59 8.11 -17.26
C CYS A 62 2.07 8.13 -17.57
N ILE A 63 2.43 7.93 -18.83
CA ILE A 63 3.76 8.24 -19.35
C ILE A 63 3.68 9.57 -20.06
N LEU A 64 4.46 10.55 -19.61
CA LEU A 64 4.71 11.77 -20.37
C LEU A 64 5.81 11.51 -21.40
N LYS A 65 5.49 11.72 -22.66
CA LYS A 65 6.41 11.64 -23.81
C LYS A 65 6.78 13.04 -24.30
N THR A 66 7.84 13.15 -25.08
CA THR A 66 8.13 14.40 -25.81
C THR A 66 6.97 14.71 -26.75
N GLY A 67 6.41 15.89 -26.60
CA GLY A 67 5.30 16.35 -27.42
C GLY A 67 5.73 16.90 -28.80
N THR A 68 4.73 17.36 -29.54
CA THR A 68 4.88 17.82 -30.93
C THR A 68 5.28 19.28 -31.05
N ASN A 69 5.26 20.08 -29.99
CA ASN A 69 5.69 21.47 -30.01
C ASN A 69 7.22 21.59 -30.08
N THR A 70 7.73 21.81 -31.29
CA THR A 70 9.17 22.02 -31.54
C THR A 70 9.55 23.50 -31.65
N THR A 71 8.56 24.43 -31.65
CA THR A 71 8.76 25.86 -31.93
C THR A 71 8.88 26.71 -30.67
N ALA A 72 8.51 26.19 -29.48
CA ALA A 72 8.58 26.93 -28.24
C ALA A 72 10.03 27.36 -27.93
N THR A 73 10.22 28.65 -27.66
CA THR A 73 11.51 29.23 -27.24
C THR A 73 11.99 28.71 -25.89
N ALA A 74 13.24 29.00 -25.53
CA ALA A 74 13.77 28.62 -24.25
C ALA A 74 13.02 29.29 -23.08
N GLU A 75 12.67 30.57 -23.25
CA GLU A 75 11.91 31.35 -22.26
C GLU A 75 10.49 30.80 -22.07
N GLU A 76 9.78 30.53 -23.18
CA GLU A 76 8.45 29.89 -23.12
C GLU A 76 8.51 28.52 -22.39
N LYS A 77 9.48 27.67 -22.76
CA LYS A 77 9.68 26.38 -22.10
C LYS A 77 9.92 26.55 -20.61
N LYS A 78 10.71 27.54 -20.18
CA LYS A 78 10.95 27.80 -18.76
C LYS A 78 9.65 28.11 -18.03
N VAL A 79 8.81 29.01 -18.56
CA VAL A 79 7.51 29.37 -17.95
C VAL A 79 6.58 28.14 -17.90
N LEU A 80 6.53 27.36 -18.98
CA LEU A 80 5.71 26.14 -19.04
C LEU A 80 6.17 25.08 -18.01
N PHE A 81 7.48 24.93 -17.81
CA PHE A 81 8.02 24.02 -16.78
C PHE A 81 7.76 24.52 -15.35
N GLU A 82 7.81 25.80 -15.08
CA GLU A 82 7.41 26.37 -13.78
C GLU A 82 5.93 26.10 -13.50
N GLY A 83 5.07 26.27 -14.51
CA GLY A 83 3.65 25.92 -14.44
C GLY A 83 3.41 24.43 -14.22
N HIS A 84 4.15 23.57 -14.93
CA HIS A 84 4.16 22.12 -14.77
C HIS A 84 4.48 21.71 -13.33
N MET A 85 5.56 22.24 -12.75
CA MET A 85 5.95 21.94 -11.37
C MET A 85 4.91 22.42 -10.35
N THR A 86 4.29 23.58 -10.61
CA THR A 86 3.21 24.14 -9.79
C THR A 86 1.97 23.23 -9.84
N ASN A 87 1.63 22.73 -11.04
CA ASN A 87 0.50 21.81 -11.22
C ASN A 87 0.73 20.47 -10.54
N ILE A 88 1.93 19.89 -10.64
CA ILE A 88 2.31 18.67 -9.92
C ILE A 88 2.09 18.85 -8.41
N LYS A 89 2.62 19.95 -7.85
CA LYS A 89 2.45 20.24 -6.41
C LYS A 89 0.97 20.33 -6.04
N LYS A 90 0.18 21.10 -6.79
CA LYS A 90 -1.26 21.25 -6.56
C LYS A 90 -1.98 19.91 -6.55
N LEU A 91 -1.79 19.08 -7.60
CA LEU A 91 -2.46 17.79 -7.71
C LEU A 91 -2.02 16.80 -6.61
N ALA A 92 -0.76 16.87 -6.17
CA ALA A 92 -0.27 16.08 -5.05
C ALA A 92 -0.88 16.53 -3.71
N ASP A 93 -0.99 17.85 -3.46
CA ASP A 93 -1.63 18.40 -2.27
C ASP A 93 -3.13 18.08 -2.20
N GLU A 94 -3.79 17.98 -3.36
CA GLU A 94 -5.19 17.56 -3.50
C GLU A 94 -5.38 16.02 -3.46
N ASN A 95 -4.31 15.24 -3.24
CA ASN A 95 -4.30 13.79 -3.30
C ASN A 95 -4.83 13.20 -4.62
N LYS A 96 -4.73 13.95 -5.71
CA LYS A 96 -5.08 13.53 -7.08
C LYS A 96 -3.90 12.91 -7.84
N LEU A 97 -2.69 13.17 -7.39
CA LEU A 97 -1.44 12.66 -7.94
C LEU A 97 -0.61 12.03 -6.80
N VAL A 98 -0.40 10.72 -6.85
CA VAL A 98 0.31 10.00 -5.79
C VAL A 98 1.80 9.81 -6.09
N VAL A 99 2.17 9.76 -7.36
CA VAL A 99 3.57 9.67 -7.81
C VAL A 99 3.78 10.56 -9.03
N ALA A 100 4.87 11.33 -9.01
CA ALA A 100 5.39 12.05 -10.16
C ALA A 100 6.92 11.98 -10.16
N GLY A 101 7.51 11.88 -11.32
CA GLY A 101 8.97 11.90 -11.44
C GLY A 101 9.46 11.86 -12.88
N PRO A 102 10.64 12.47 -13.16
CA PRO A 102 11.23 12.46 -14.48
C PRO A 102 11.93 11.13 -14.78
N PHE A 103 11.94 10.74 -16.05
CA PHE A 103 12.88 9.73 -16.54
C PHE A 103 14.25 10.35 -16.79
N MET A 104 15.28 9.58 -16.55
CA MET A 104 16.61 9.89 -17.09
C MET A 104 16.58 9.79 -18.62
N LYS A 105 17.61 10.39 -19.28
CA LYS A 105 17.71 10.34 -20.74
C LYS A 105 17.57 8.90 -21.24
N ASN A 106 16.69 8.69 -22.21
CA ASN A 106 16.39 7.38 -22.79
C ASN A 106 16.03 7.52 -24.29
N ASP A 107 16.05 6.38 -25.00
CA ASP A 107 15.76 6.26 -26.43
C ASP A 107 14.26 6.20 -26.76
N LYS A 108 13.39 6.06 -25.72
CA LYS A 108 11.92 5.95 -25.89
C LYS A 108 11.21 7.30 -25.90
N ASN A 109 11.95 8.41 -25.79
CA ASN A 109 11.39 9.76 -25.65
C ASN A 109 10.47 9.94 -24.42
N TYR A 110 10.62 9.09 -23.40
CA TYR A 110 9.91 9.23 -22.14
C TYR A 110 10.52 10.36 -21.31
N ARG A 111 9.64 11.23 -20.77
CA ARG A 111 10.03 12.41 -20.00
C ARG A 111 9.75 12.25 -18.53
N GLY A 112 8.61 11.66 -18.19
CA GLY A 112 8.23 11.45 -16.79
C GLY A 112 7.07 10.49 -16.68
N ILE A 113 6.74 10.18 -15.42
CA ILE A 113 5.54 9.43 -15.09
C ILE A 113 4.67 10.24 -14.15
N PHE A 114 3.36 9.99 -14.24
CA PHE A 114 2.37 10.30 -13.22
C PHE A 114 1.60 9.03 -12.84
N ILE A 115 1.22 8.91 -11.57
CA ILE A 115 0.21 7.96 -11.13
C ILE A 115 -0.91 8.78 -10.51
N PHE A 116 -2.04 8.83 -11.20
CA PHE A 116 -3.23 9.56 -10.76
C PHE A 116 -4.09 8.70 -9.83
N ASN A 117 -4.57 9.29 -8.75
CA ASN A 117 -5.47 8.67 -7.79
C ASN A 117 -6.93 8.75 -8.29
N CYS A 118 -7.18 8.20 -9.44
CA CYS A 118 -8.49 8.09 -10.07
C CYS A 118 -8.63 6.72 -10.74
N THR A 119 -9.84 6.36 -11.15
CA THR A 119 -10.15 5.02 -11.66
C THR A 119 -10.47 4.98 -13.15
N THR A 120 -10.68 6.15 -13.77
CA THR A 120 -11.06 6.24 -15.18
C THR A 120 -10.08 7.10 -15.99
N ILE A 121 -9.97 6.80 -17.28
CA ILE A 121 -9.16 7.58 -18.22
C ILE A 121 -9.71 9.01 -18.36
N GLU A 122 -11.03 9.20 -18.40
CA GLU A 122 -11.68 10.50 -18.57
C GLU A 122 -11.37 11.46 -17.40
N GLU A 123 -11.25 10.92 -16.17
CA GLU A 123 -10.84 11.72 -15.02
C GLU A 123 -9.35 12.08 -15.12
N ALA A 124 -8.51 11.12 -15.46
CA ALA A 124 -7.08 11.35 -15.66
C ALA A 124 -6.78 12.35 -16.78
N GLU A 125 -7.54 12.31 -17.88
CA GLU A 125 -7.44 13.29 -18.98
C GLU A 125 -7.70 14.71 -18.48
N LYS A 126 -8.71 14.92 -17.64
CA LYS A 126 -8.97 16.24 -17.03
C LYS A 126 -7.81 16.70 -16.16
N LEU A 127 -7.23 15.78 -15.38
CA LEU A 127 -6.09 16.08 -14.49
C LEU A 127 -4.83 16.40 -15.29
N VAL A 128 -4.47 15.59 -16.28
CA VAL A 128 -3.26 15.79 -17.08
C VAL A 128 -3.38 17.02 -18.00
N ASN A 129 -4.58 17.31 -18.50
CA ASN A 129 -4.83 18.50 -19.33
C ASN A 129 -4.88 19.81 -18.50
N SER A 130 -4.83 19.76 -17.18
CA SER A 130 -4.61 20.96 -16.36
C SER A 130 -3.13 21.42 -16.35
N ASP A 131 -2.23 20.63 -16.93
CA ASP A 131 -0.80 20.91 -17.00
C ASP A 131 -0.47 21.83 -18.18
N PRO A 132 0.13 23.01 -17.96
CA PRO A 132 0.46 23.94 -19.04
C PRO A 132 1.42 23.37 -20.09
N ALA A 133 2.35 22.48 -19.68
CA ALA A 133 3.30 21.87 -20.61
C ALA A 133 2.63 20.82 -21.50
N VAL A 134 1.57 20.16 -21.01
CA VAL A 134 0.73 19.25 -21.80
C VAL A 134 -0.18 20.05 -22.74
N GLN A 135 -0.81 21.11 -22.26
CA GLN A 135 -1.63 22.01 -23.08
C GLN A 135 -0.84 22.61 -24.22
N ALA A 136 0.39 23.05 -23.96
CA ALA A 136 1.28 23.61 -24.99
C ALA A 136 1.95 22.53 -25.86
N LYS A 137 1.60 21.27 -25.74
CA LYS A 137 2.18 20.15 -26.51
C LYS A 137 3.71 20.01 -26.36
N ILE A 138 4.28 20.47 -25.24
CA ILE A 138 5.66 20.16 -24.85
C ILE A 138 5.75 18.70 -24.42
N PHE A 139 4.68 18.22 -23.75
CA PHE A 139 4.49 16.81 -23.39
C PHE A 139 3.21 16.27 -24.04
N GLU A 140 3.25 14.99 -24.35
CA GLU A 140 2.08 14.16 -24.68
C GLU A 140 1.92 13.10 -23.59
N ALA A 141 0.65 12.90 -23.17
CA ALA A 141 0.31 11.95 -22.11
C ALA A 141 -0.22 10.64 -22.72
N ASP A 142 0.33 9.53 -22.27
CA ASP A 142 -0.13 8.17 -22.57
C ASP A 142 -0.71 7.57 -21.29
N LEU A 143 -2.04 7.38 -21.26
CA LEU A 143 -2.80 7.02 -20.08
C LEU A 143 -3.23 5.55 -20.14
N THR A 144 -3.06 4.83 -19.04
CA THR A 144 -3.45 3.42 -18.91
C THR A 144 -4.03 3.17 -17.53
N VAL A 145 -5.19 2.51 -17.45
CA VAL A 145 -5.73 2.04 -16.16
C VAL A 145 -4.78 1.00 -15.59
N TRP A 146 -4.42 1.16 -14.34
CA TRP A 146 -3.43 0.32 -13.67
C TRP A 146 -3.88 -0.07 -12.26
N TYR A 147 -3.67 -1.32 -11.91
CA TYR A 147 -3.97 -1.86 -10.60
C TYR A 147 -2.66 -1.98 -9.80
N GLY A 148 -2.52 -1.16 -8.76
CA GLY A 148 -1.29 -1.01 -7.99
C GLY A 148 -1.52 -1.00 -6.50
N SER A 149 -0.42 -1.01 -5.72
CA SER A 149 -0.50 -0.98 -4.26
C SER A 149 -1.19 0.30 -3.77
N ALA A 150 -2.17 0.16 -2.89
CA ALA A 150 -2.83 1.29 -2.22
C ALA A 150 -1.85 2.10 -1.34
N ALA A 151 -0.73 1.49 -0.92
CA ALA A 151 0.32 2.15 -0.16
C ALA A 151 0.95 3.35 -0.89
N LEU A 152 0.81 3.47 -2.22
CA LEU A 152 1.23 4.66 -2.96
C LEU A 152 0.55 5.94 -2.45
N GLY A 153 -0.63 5.83 -1.84
CA GLY A 153 -1.31 6.96 -1.19
C GLY A 153 -0.53 7.61 -0.05
N THR A 154 0.50 6.94 0.49
CA THR A 154 1.38 7.49 1.54
C THR A 154 2.63 8.16 0.99
N THR A 155 2.89 8.07 -0.33
CA THR A 155 4.14 8.52 -0.96
C THR A 155 4.44 9.99 -0.64
N LYS A 156 3.45 10.87 -0.76
CA LYS A 156 3.64 12.30 -0.47
C LYS A 156 4.06 12.55 0.99
N GLU A 157 3.36 11.93 1.94
CA GLU A 157 3.65 12.10 3.37
C GLU A 157 5.10 11.68 3.70
N ILE A 158 5.55 10.57 3.13
CA ILE A 158 6.92 10.09 3.34
C ILE A 158 7.92 10.97 2.59
N HIS A 159 7.60 11.37 1.35
CA HIS A 159 8.44 12.26 0.55
C HIS A 159 8.71 13.59 1.26
N ASP A 160 7.70 14.21 1.84
CA ASP A 160 7.83 15.47 2.58
C ASP A 160 8.78 15.34 3.79
N LYS A 161 8.83 14.17 4.43
CA LYS A 161 9.72 13.89 5.57
C LYS A 161 11.19 13.68 5.19
N ILE A 162 11.45 13.21 3.97
CA ILE A 162 12.79 12.90 3.47
C ILE A 162 13.38 13.99 2.56
N SER A 163 12.54 14.95 2.15
CA SER A 163 12.96 16.08 1.31
C SER A 163 13.46 17.23 2.18
N LYS A 164 14.66 17.74 1.87
CA LYS A 164 15.16 18.93 2.54
C LYS A 164 14.35 20.18 2.12
N PRO A 165 14.02 21.10 3.03
CA PRO A 165 13.41 22.37 2.67
C PRO A 165 14.24 23.11 1.61
N LYS A 166 13.58 23.67 0.59
CA LYS A 166 14.27 24.58 -0.32
C LYS A 166 14.73 25.80 0.47
N LYS A 167 16.02 26.10 0.40
CA LYS A 167 16.57 27.35 0.96
C LYS A 167 16.11 28.55 0.14
#